data_7e64df06924257d6eb51bbb82d04f438
#
_entry.id   7e64df06924257d6eb51bbb82d04f438
#
_cell.length_a   1.000
_cell.length_b   1.000
_cell.length_c   1.000
_cell.angle_alpha   90.00
_cell.angle_beta   90.00
_cell.angle_gamma   90.00
#
_symmetry.space_group_name_H-M   'P 1'
#
loop_
_entity.id
_entity.type
_entity.pdbx_description
1 polymer ?
#
loop_
_entity_poly.entity_id
_entity_poly.type
_entity_poly.pdbx_seq_one_letter_code
_entity_poly.pdbx_strand_id
1 'polypeptide(L)'
;MRTLFIFAILFVASLAHYHKHGFMDKFKLKFGNWKKFMKPRERSSISQSYSEIADHVNKLQTTWKATTYKRDYTPLLGAILDGGMTLPEKKFEKKNLNLPDSFDPREEYPQCESIKEIRDQANCGSCWAFGAAEAMSDRICIQSGQKLQTRVSAQNILACCTSCGFGCDGGYPQYAWRYWKSTGVCTGGVYGATDTCQPYFLPMCDHHVEGSHGPCPETVDTPDCKTDCEDGNKKKYSDEMTYGESAYSVSGEANIMQELYEHGPVEASFTVYSDFPTYKSGVYQHVTGSVLGGHAIKMIGWGEEDGVKYWLCVNSWNDEWGDKGLFKIRRGTNECGIENSVNAGMPK
;
A
#
# COMPACT_ATOMS: atom_id res chain seq x y z
N MET A 1 -35.33 -45.45 -24.72
CA MET A 1 -35.24 -44.30 -23.78
C MET A 1 -33.89 -44.09 -23.11
N ARG A 2 -32.94 -45.02 -23.09
CA ARG A 2 -31.59 -44.86 -22.48
C ARG A 2 -30.59 -44.14 -23.37
N THR A 3 -30.74 -44.14 -24.67
CA THR A 3 -29.79 -43.56 -25.64
C THR A 3 -29.95 -42.02 -25.81
N LEU A 4 -31.12 -41.47 -25.55
CA LEU A 4 -31.31 -40.01 -25.63
C LEU A 4 -30.73 -39.23 -24.44
N PHE A 5 -30.59 -39.86 -23.27
CA PHE A 5 -30.03 -39.21 -22.08
C PHE A 5 -28.51 -38.99 -22.13
N ILE A 6 -27.79 -39.87 -22.82
CA ILE A 6 -26.32 -39.76 -22.94
C ILE A 6 -25.91 -38.64 -23.90
N PHE A 7 -26.67 -38.41 -24.97
CA PHE A 7 -26.41 -37.30 -25.90
C PHE A 7 -26.71 -35.91 -25.27
N ALA A 8 -27.70 -35.82 -24.39
CA ALA A 8 -28.02 -34.56 -23.71
C ALA A 8 -26.95 -34.17 -22.71
N ILE A 9 -26.34 -35.12 -22.00
CA ILE A 9 -25.28 -34.83 -21.00
C ILE A 9 -23.98 -34.44 -21.71
N LEU A 10 -23.63 -35.04 -22.83
CA LEU A 10 -22.46 -34.68 -23.62
C LEU A 10 -22.62 -33.32 -24.31
N PHE A 11 -23.84 -32.94 -24.69
CA PHE A 11 -24.10 -31.61 -25.29
C PHE A 11 -24.05 -30.48 -24.26
N VAL A 12 -24.54 -30.69 -23.04
CA VAL A 12 -24.45 -29.74 -21.96
C VAL A 12 -23.00 -29.56 -21.46
N ALA A 13 -22.23 -30.66 -21.40
CA ALA A 13 -20.81 -30.60 -21.05
C ALA A 13 -19.97 -29.87 -22.11
N SER A 14 -20.26 -30.05 -23.40
CA SER A 14 -19.57 -29.34 -24.47
C SER A 14 -19.93 -27.87 -24.56
N LEU A 15 -21.19 -27.49 -24.28
CA LEU A 15 -21.61 -26.09 -24.18
C LEU A 15 -21.03 -25.35 -22.96
N ALA A 16 -20.91 -26.04 -21.82
CA ALA A 16 -20.24 -25.49 -20.63
C ALA A 16 -18.73 -25.30 -20.86
N HIS A 17 -18.09 -26.19 -21.59
CA HIS A 17 -16.68 -26.10 -21.97
C HIS A 17 -16.44 -24.97 -23.00
N TYR A 18 -17.33 -24.89 -24.00
CA TYR A 18 -17.25 -23.84 -25.03
C TYR A 18 -17.53 -22.45 -24.48
N HIS A 19 -18.47 -22.30 -23.52
CA HIS A 19 -18.72 -21.01 -22.86
C HIS A 19 -17.56 -20.59 -21.94
N LYS A 20 -16.89 -21.54 -21.26
CA LYS A 20 -15.76 -21.22 -20.39
C LYS A 20 -14.52 -20.80 -21.20
N HIS A 21 -14.20 -21.49 -22.29
CA HIS A 21 -13.06 -21.13 -23.16
C HIS A 21 -13.34 -19.87 -23.98
N GLY A 22 -14.52 -19.71 -24.53
CA GLY A 22 -14.88 -18.51 -25.32
C GLY A 22 -14.95 -17.23 -24.51
N PHE A 23 -15.30 -17.31 -23.22
CA PHE A 23 -15.30 -16.18 -22.29
C PHE A 23 -13.87 -15.81 -21.87
N MET A 24 -13.04 -16.79 -21.56
CA MET A 24 -11.64 -16.57 -21.19
C MET A 24 -10.81 -16.05 -22.36
N ASP A 25 -11.04 -16.52 -23.60
CA ASP A 25 -10.33 -16.02 -24.78
C ASP A 25 -10.77 -14.62 -25.19
N LYS A 26 -12.04 -14.27 -25.04
CA LYS A 26 -12.51 -12.89 -25.23
C LYS A 26 -11.98 -11.95 -24.13
N PHE A 27 -11.79 -12.45 -22.91
CA PHE A 27 -11.16 -11.70 -21.82
C PHE A 27 -9.65 -11.53 -22.10
N LYS A 28 -8.93 -12.58 -22.48
CA LYS A 28 -7.50 -12.47 -22.88
C LYS A 28 -7.30 -11.57 -24.12
N LEU A 29 -8.19 -11.63 -25.13
CA LEU A 29 -8.14 -10.76 -26.29
C LEU A 29 -8.43 -9.29 -25.92
N LYS A 30 -9.31 -9.03 -24.98
CA LYS A 30 -9.62 -7.67 -24.52
C LYS A 30 -8.48 -7.08 -23.67
N PHE A 31 -7.82 -7.89 -22.85
CA PHE A 31 -6.71 -7.46 -21.98
C PHE A 31 -5.33 -7.58 -22.67
N GLY A 32 -5.15 -8.53 -23.58
CA GLY A 32 -3.91 -8.63 -24.38
C GLY A 32 -3.68 -7.45 -25.34
N ASN A 33 -4.75 -6.81 -25.79
CA ASN A 33 -4.66 -5.60 -26.58
C ASN A 33 -4.46 -4.31 -25.74
N TRP A 34 -4.74 -4.35 -24.45
CA TRP A 34 -4.51 -3.21 -23.55
C TRP A 34 -3.01 -2.92 -23.36
N LYS A 35 -2.16 -3.95 -23.28
CA LYS A 35 -0.69 -3.75 -23.34
C LYS A 35 -0.22 -3.01 -24.60
N LYS A 36 -0.99 -3.09 -25.69
CA LYS A 36 -0.68 -2.42 -26.96
C LYS A 36 -1.21 -0.99 -27.04
N PHE A 37 -2.14 -0.61 -26.15
CA PHE A 37 -2.71 0.75 -26.04
C PHE A 37 -2.13 1.55 -24.87
N MET A 38 -1.52 0.90 -23.88
CA MET A 38 -0.58 1.57 -23.01
C MET A 38 0.72 1.77 -23.81
N LYS A 39 0.80 2.88 -24.54
CA LYS A 39 2.12 3.45 -24.83
C LYS A 39 2.86 3.48 -23.50
N PRO A 40 4.15 3.08 -23.43
CA PRO A 40 4.98 3.40 -22.29
C PRO A 40 4.69 4.87 -22.02
N ARG A 41 4.21 5.18 -20.81
CA ARG A 41 3.95 6.56 -20.39
C ARG A 41 5.19 7.31 -20.84
N GLU A 42 5.09 8.21 -21.81
CA GLU A 42 6.23 9.04 -22.20
C GLU A 42 6.75 9.53 -20.86
N ARG A 43 7.97 9.12 -20.51
CA ARG A 43 8.63 9.62 -19.31
C ARG A 43 8.55 11.11 -19.48
N SER A 44 7.65 11.75 -18.74
CA SER A 44 7.64 13.18 -18.65
C SER A 44 9.03 13.48 -18.16
N SER A 45 9.87 14.03 -19.05
CA SER A 45 11.18 14.50 -18.65
C SER A 45 10.88 15.45 -17.51
N ILE A 46 11.32 15.04 -16.28
CA ILE A 46 11.22 15.91 -15.11
C ILE A 46 11.92 17.16 -15.57
N SER A 47 11.18 18.25 -15.76
CA SER A 47 11.70 19.48 -16.35
C SER A 47 12.77 20.13 -15.45
N GLN A 48 12.85 19.68 -14.20
CA GLN A 48 13.83 20.09 -13.18
C GLN A 48 14.42 18.84 -12.54
N SER A 49 15.74 18.85 -12.32
CA SER A 49 16.42 17.80 -11.55
C SER A 49 15.97 17.82 -10.09
N TYR A 50 16.05 16.70 -9.39
CA TYR A 50 15.78 16.67 -7.94
C TYR A 50 16.68 17.62 -7.15
N SER A 51 17.90 17.93 -7.63
CA SER A 51 18.77 18.92 -7.03
C SER A 51 18.18 20.32 -7.12
N GLU A 52 17.71 20.73 -8.31
CA GLU A 52 17.07 22.04 -8.50
C GLU A 52 15.79 22.17 -7.68
N ILE A 53 15.00 21.09 -7.57
CA ILE A 53 13.80 21.05 -6.75
C ILE A 53 14.17 21.21 -5.26
N ALA A 54 15.14 20.45 -4.77
CA ALA A 54 15.60 20.54 -3.37
C ALA A 54 16.13 21.93 -3.03
N ASP A 55 16.94 22.51 -3.91
CA ASP A 55 17.47 23.88 -3.74
C ASP A 55 16.33 24.92 -3.70
N HIS A 56 15.34 24.76 -4.59
CA HIS A 56 14.17 25.65 -4.62
C HIS A 56 13.36 25.56 -3.33
N VAL A 57 13.00 24.35 -2.87
CA VAL A 57 12.27 24.13 -1.62
C VAL A 57 13.00 24.72 -0.44
N ASN A 58 14.31 24.45 -0.30
CA ASN A 58 15.11 24.94 0.82
C ASN A 58 15.28 26.45 0.81
N LYS A 59 15.31 27.08 -0.37
CA LYS A 59 15.38 28.54 -0.53
C LYS A 59 14.07 29.22 -0.11
N LEU A 60 12.93 28.59 -0.31
CA LEU A 60 11.63 29.12 0.09
C LEU A 60 11.41 29.11 1.62
N GLN A 61 12.27 28.46 2.39
CA GLN A 61 12.15 28.32 3.85
C GLN A 61 10.74 27.88 4.27
N THR A 62 10.27 26.79 3.61
CA THR A 62 8.96 26.21 3.87
C THR A 62 8.93 25.45 5.20
N THR A 63 7.81 24.78 5.49
CA THR A 63 7.60 23.96 6.68
C THR A 63 8.41 22.65 6.68
N TRP A 64 9.16 22.39 5.63
CA TRP A 64 9.95 21.17 5.47
C TRP A 64 11.29 21.41 4.75
N LYS A 65 12.18 20.43 4.87
CA LYS A 65 13.50 20.44 4.25
C LYS A 65 13.59 19.36 3.20
N ALA A 66 14.19 19.70 2.07
CA ALA A 66 14.46 18.80 0.96
C ALA A 66 15.94 18.39 0.93
N THR A 67 16.20 17.23 0.34
CA THR A 67 17.54 16.74 0.00
C THR A 67 17.53 16.16 -1.41
N THR A 68 18.70 15.99 -1.99
CA THR A 68 18.82 15.43 -3.34
C THR A 68 19.01 13.93 -3.26
N TYR A 69 18.11 13.19 -3.91
CA TYR A 69 18.24 11.78 -4.18
C TYR A 69 18.51 11.53 -5.67
N LYS A 70 19.27 10.50 -6.00
CA LYS A 70 19.78 10.31 -7.37
C LYS A 70 18.88 9.47 -8.30
N ARG A 71 17.68 9.04 -7.85
CA ARG A 71 16.88 8.06 -8.56
C ARG A 71 15.52 8.59 -9.02
N ASP A 72 15.01 8.00 -10.13
CA ASP A 72 13.62 8.13 -10.55
C ASP A 72 12.70 7.26 -9.65
N TYR A 73 11.77 7.90 -8.95
CA TYR A 73 10.81 7.27 -8.05
C TYR A 73 9.50 6.87 -8.73
N THR A 74 9.31 7.25 -10.00
CA THR A 74 8.08 6.97 -10.74
C THR A 74 7.69 5.48 -10.76
N PRO A 75 8.64 4.52 -10.86
CA PRO A 75 8.32 3.09 -10.80
C PRO A 75 7.73 2.61 -9.48
N LEU A 76 7.94 3.37 -8.39
CA LEU A 76 7.45 3.02 -7.05
C LEU A 76 6.01 3.49 -6.79
N LEU A 77 5.47 4.37 -7.65
CA LEU A 77 4.17 5.00 -7.49
C LEU A 77 3.07 4.12 -8.09
N GLY A 78 2.66 3.11 -7.35
CA GLY A 78 1.74 2.09 -7.80
C GLY A 78 0.29 2.24 -7.32
N ALA A 79 -0.07 3.27 -6.55
CA ALA A 79 -1.45 3.46 -6.13
C ALA A 79 -2.28 4.08 -7.26
N ILE A 80 -3.38 3.40 -7.64
CA ILE A 80 -4.36 3.92 -8.61
C ILE A 80 -5.41 4.66 -7.81
N LEU A 81 -5.40 6.00 -7.92
CA LEU A 81 -6.25 6.89 -7.13
C LEU A 81 -7.65 7.05 -7.75
N ASP A 82 -7.74 6.96 -9.07
CA ASP A 82 -8.98 7.18 -9.82
C ASP A 82 -9.63 5.87 -10.24
N GLY A 83 -10.94 5.80 -10.10
CA GLY A 83 -11.72 4.64 -10.51
C GLY A 83 -11.75 3.50 -9.51
N GLY A 84 -12.34 2.38 -9.92
CA GLY A 84 -12.53 1.24 -9.05
C GLY A 84 -13.80 1.36 -8.18
N MET A 85 -14.01 0.34 -7.36
CA MET A 85 -15.13 0.29 -6.44
C MET A 85 -14.75 0.97 -5.13
N THR A 86 -15.62 1.83 -4.64
CA THR A 86 -15.47 2.43 -3.31
C THR A 86 -15.87 1.42 -2.21
N LEU A 87 -15.15 1.42 -1.11
CA LEU A 87 -15.59 0.74 0.11
C LEU A 87 -16.75 1.52 0.76
N PRO A 88 -17.61 0.86 1.56
CA PRO A 88 -18.58 1.57 2.39
C PRO A 88 -17.86 2.58 3.29
N GLU A 89 -18.33 3.82 3.32
CA GLU A 89 -17.78 4.82 4.21
C GLU A 89 -18.22 4.56 5.66
N LYS A 90 -17.27 4.52 6.58
CA LYS A 90 -17.54 4.37 8.01
C LYS A 90 -18.21 5.62 8.55
N LYS A 91 -19.37 5.44 9.18
CA LYS A 91 -20.05 6.51 9.88
C LYS A 91 -19.55 6.57 11.32
N PHE A 92 -19.11 7.75 11.72
CA PHE A 92 -18.73 8.01 13.10
C PHE A 92 -19.88 8.68 13.85
N GLU A 93 -20.17 8.17 15.03
CA GLU A 93 -21.06 8.89 15.94
C GLU A 93 -20.37 10.17 16.39
N LYS A 94 -21.11 11.27 16.44
CA LYS A 94 -20.59 12.52 17.00
C LYS A 94 -20.40 12.35 18.51
N LYS A 95 -19.34 11.71 18.89
CA LYS A 95 -18.86 11.70 20.27
C LYS A 95 -18.01 12.94 20.49
N ASN A 96 -18.20 13.62 21.63
CA ASN A 96 -17.22 14.60 22.10
C ASN A 96 -16.00 13.84 22.60
N LEU A 97 -15.22 13.28 21.68
CA LEU A 97 -13.93 12.68 22.00
C LEU A 97 -12.95 13.84 22.25
N ASN A 98 -12.45 13.93 23.47
CA ASN A 98 -11.30 14.78 23.76
C ASN A 98 -10.06 14.05 23.20
N LEU A 99 -9.84 14.15 21.89
CA LEU A 99 -8.64 13.63 21.27
C LEU A 99 -7.43 14.46 21.74
N PRO A 100 -6.27 13.84 21.98
CA PRO A 100 -5.05 14.56 22.34
C PRO A 100 -4.56 15.44 21.18
N ASP A 101 -3.76 16.46 21.50
CA ASP A 101 -3.16 17.35 20.48
C ASP A 101 -2.22 16.58 19.54
N SER A 102 -1.57 15.52 20.05
CA SER A 102 -0.72 14.59 19.29
C SER A 102 -1.00 13.14 19.68
N PHE A 103 -0.81 12.24 18.74
CA PHE A 103 -0.95 10.81 18.95
C PHE A 103 0.09 10.04 18.12
N ASP A 104 0.86 9.19 18.80
CA ASP A 104 1.80 8.27 18.19
C ASP A 104 1.54 6.86 18.73
N PRO A 105 1.04 5.93 17.92
CA PRO A 105 0.71 4.57 18.38
C PRO A 105 1.94 3.75 18.77
N ARG A 106 3.16 4.18 18.39
CA ARG A 106 4.40 3.51 18.83
C ARG A 106 4.66 3.71 20.33
N GLU A 107 4.13 4.79 20.90
CA GLU A 107 4.16 5.09 22.33
C GLU A 107 3.00 4.43 23.07
N GLU A 108 1.80 4.46 22.49
CA GLU A 108 0.59 3.88 23.09
C GLU A 108 0.61 2.34 23.09
N TYR A 109 1.15 1.73 22.02
CA TYR A 109 1.23 0.28 21.86
C TYR A 109 2.69 -0.20 21.71
N PRO A 110 3.53 -0.04 22.75
CA PRO A 110 4.97 -0.24 22.63
C PRO A 110 5.38 -1.68 22.32
N GLN A 111 4.51 -2.66 22.55
CA GLN A 111 4.78 -4.08 22.27
C GLN A 111 4.41 -4.47 20.83
N CYS A 112 3.71 -3.60 20.07
CA CYS A 112 3.39 -3.86 18.68
C CYS A 112 4.57 -3.47 17.77
N GLU A 113 5.49 -4.42 17.53
CA GLU A 113 6.70 -4.17 16.77
C GLU A 113 6.42 -3.80 15.31
N SER A 114 5.31 -4.29 14.73
CA SER A 114 4.92 -3.97 13.35
C SER A 114 4.68 -2.47 13.12
N ILE A 115 4.24 -1.73 14.15
CA ILE A 115 4.02 -0.27 14.04
C ILE A 115 5.34 0.47 13.79
N LYS A 116 6.43 -0.04 14.33
CA LYS A 116 7.78 0.53 14.23
C LYS A 116 8.53 0.05 12.98
N GLU A 117 8.05 -1.02 12.34
CA GLU A 117 8.72 -1.65 11.20
C GLU A 117 8.66 -0.74 9.97
N ILE A 118 9.83 -0.45 9.39
CA ILE A 118 9.96 0.25 8.11
C ILE A 118 10.27 -0.80 7.05
N ARG A 119 9.38 -0.90 6.06
CA ARG A 119 9.51 -1.87 4.97
C ARG A 119 10.05 -1.22 3.69
N ASP A 120 10.41 -2.05 2.73
CA ASP A 120 10.86 -1.60 1.42
C ASP A 120 10.15 -2.40 0.32
N GLN A 121 9.44 -1.68 -0.55
CA GLN A 121 8.79 -2.25 -1.73
C GLN A 121 9.78 -2.54 -2.87
N ALA A 122 11.04 -2.13 -2.72
CA ALA A 122 12.08 -2.20 -3.73
C ALA A 122 11.60 -1.62 -5.08
N ASN A 123 12.04 -2.14 -6.24
CA ASN A 123 11.66 -1.59 -7.54
C ASN A 123 10.38 -2.19 -8.12
N CYS A 124 9.32 -2.24 -7.31
CA CYS A 124 8.00 -2.71 -7.67
C CYS A 124 6.94 -1.68 -7.23
N GLY A 125 6.00 -1.34 -8.10
CA GLY A 125 4.90 -0.40 -7.80
C GLY A 125 3.84 -1.02 -6.89
N SER A 126 4.25 -1.58 -5.75
CA SER A 126 3.43 -2.36 -4.81
C SER A 126 3.00 -1.61 -3.55
N CYS A 127 3.16 -0.29 -3.50
CA CYS A 127 2.80 0.53 -2.34
C CYS A 127 1.36 0.28 -1.86
N TRP A 128 0.41 0.03 -2.77
CA TRP A 128 -0.97 -0.32 -2.49
C TRP A 128 -1.15 -1.63 -1.70
N ALA A 129 -0.21 -2.56 -1.82
CA ALA A 129 -0.18 -3.79 -1.05
C ALA A 129 0.57 -3.62 0.27
N PHE A 130 1.62 -2.78 0.30
CA PHE A 130 2.42 -2.49 1.49
C PHE A 130 1.63 -1.70 2.51
N GLY A 131 1.05 -0.56 2.14
CA GLY A 131 0.26 0.27 3.04
C GLY A 131 -0.88 -0.52 3.70
N ALA A 132 -1.58 -1.37 2.93
CA ALA A 132 -2.61 -2.26 3.45
C ALA A 132 -2.04 -3.30 4.42
N ALA A 133 -1.03 -4.09 4.00
CA ALA A 133 -0.45 -5.17 4.81
C ALA A 133 0.15 -4.66 6.13
N GLU A 134 0.81 -3.53 6.11
CA GLU A 134 1.40 -2.89 7.30
C GLU A 134 0.32 -2.44 8.28
N ALA A 135 -0.71 -1.72 7.80
CA ALA A 135 -1.81 -1.29 8.66
C ALA A 135 -2.65 -2.46 9.19
N MET A 136 -2.86 -3.53 8.41
CA MET A 136 -3.50 -4.76 8.86
C MET A 136 -2.70 -5.44 9.97
N SER A 137 -1.38 -5.50 9.86
CA SER A 137 -0.48 -6.08 10.87
C SER A 137 -0.59 -5.34 12.20
N ASP A 138 -0.56 -4.02 12.15
CA ASP A 138 -0.66 -3.17 13.34
C ASP A 138 -2.01 -3.33 14.03
N ARG A 139 -3.10 -3.37 13.25
CA ARG A 139 -4.45 -3.57 13.79
C ARG A 139 -4.64 -4.94 14.43
N ILE A 140 -4.07 -6.00 13.89
CA ILE A 140 -4.07 -7.33 14.54
C ILE A 140 -3.39 -7.26 15.89
N CYS A 141 -2.23 -6.61 15.96
CA CYS A 141 -1.52 -6.46 17.24
C CYS A 141 -2.32 -5.64 18.24
N ILE A 142 -2.81 -4.47 17.88
CA ILE A 142 -3.58 -3.58 18.75
C ILE A 142 -4.85 -4.26 19.24
N GLN A 143 -5.64 -4.83 18.34
CA GLN A 143 -6.92 -5.45 18.70
C GLN A 143 -6.79 -6.73 19.53
N SER A 144 -5.65 -7.40 19.45
CA SER A 144 -5.33 -8.54 20.33
C SER A 144 -4.85 -8.13 21.74
N GLY A 145 -4.82 -6.82 22.04
CA GLY A 145 -4.21 -6.30 23.27
C GLY A 145 -2.69 -6.51 23.30
N GLN A 146 -2.06 -6.30 22.14
CA GLN A 146 -0.60 -6.40 21.91
C GLN A 146 -0.02 -7.83 22.06
N LYS A 147 -0.86 -8.85 21.94
CA LYS A 147 -0.46 -10.26 22.13
C LYS A 147 -0.01 -10.92 20.84
N LEU A 148 -0.62 -10.57 19.72
CA LEU A 148 -0.32 -11.16 18.41
C LEU A 148 0.63 -10.25 17.62
N GLN A 149 1.81 -10.76 17.31
CA GLN A 149 2.83 -10.06 16.51
C GLN A 149 2.78 -10.54 15.05
N THR A 150 1.58 -10.59 14.50
CA THR A 150 1.35 -11.09 13.13
C THR A 150 1.74 -10.05 12.10
N ARG A 151 2.62 -10.42 11.18
CA ARG A 151 2.94 -9.62 9.99
C ARG A 151 2.15 -10.14 8.79
N VAL A 152 1.26 -9.32 8.25
CA VAL A 152 0.48 -9.63 7.05
C VAL A 152 1.37 -9.51 5.81
N SER A 153 1.21 -10.41 4.86
CA SER A 153 2.04 -10.51 3.67
C SER A 153 1.64 -9.52 2.59
N ALA A 154 2.49 -8.53 2.32
CA ALA A 154 2.39 -7.69 1.13
C ALA A 154 2.61 -8.53 -0.15
N GLN A 155 3.47 -9.56 -0.09
CA GLN A 155 3.71 -10.51 -1.17
C GLN A 155 2.44 -11.25 -1.60
N ASN A 156 1.67 -11.77 -0.64
CA ASN A 156 0.43 -12.49 -0.93
C ASN A 156 -0.64 -11.57 -1.54
N ILE A 157 -0.80 -10.36 -1.02
CA ILE A 157 -1.71 -9.37 -1.60
C ILE A 157 -1.29 -9.05 -3.03
N LEU A 158 -0.01 -8.74 -3.26
CA LEU A 158 0.56 -8.37 -4.56
C LEU A 158 0.35 -9.45 -5.61
N ALA A 159 0.66 -10.70 -5.28
CA ALA A 159 0.66 -11.81 -6.21
C ALA A 159 -0.72 -12.44 -6.41
N CYS A 160 -1.50 -12.58 -5.33
CA CYS A 160 -2.73 -13.38 -5.34
C CYS A 160 -4.01 -12.58 -5.51
N CYS A 161 -4.05 -11.28 -5.16
CA CYS A 161 -5.22 -10.46 -5.41
C CYS A 161 -5.31 -10.00 -6.86
N THR A 162 -5.65 -10.90 -7.77
CA THR A 162 -5.77 -10.58 -9.21
C THR A 162 -6.85 -9.54 -9.54
N SER A 163 -7.78 -9.30 -8.62
CA SER A 163 -8.80 -8.26 -8.75
C SER A 163 -8.36 -6.90 -8.17
N CYS A 164 -7.22 -6.85 -7.46
CA CYS A 164 -6.74 -5.62 -6.83
C CYS A 164 -6.03 -4.68 -7.80
N GLY A 165 -5.55 -5.19 -8.95
CA GLY A 165 -4.84 -4.37 -9.92
C GLY A 165 -3.89 -5.18 -10.79
N PHE A 166 -2.73 -4.62 -11.04
CA PHE A 166 -1.75 -5.10 -12.02
C PHE A 166 -0.40 -5.48 -11.36
N GLY A 167 -0.42 -5.85 -10.08
CA GLY A 167 0.78 -6.24 -9.35
C GLY A 167 1.79 -5.10 -9.21
N CYS A 168 3.03 -5.32 -9.69
CA CYS A 168 4.10 -4.31 -9.67
C CYS A 168 3.83 -3.10 -10.60
N ASP A 169 2.87 -3.20 -11.53
CA ASP A 169 2.43 -2.10 -12.37
C ASP A 169 1.33 -1.24 -11.69
N GLY A 170 0.97 -1.54 -10.45
CA GLY A 170 0.04 -0.78 -9.63
C GLY A 170 -1.26 -1.50 -9.27
N GLY A 171 -1.99 -0.94 -8.31
CA GLY A 171 -3.26 -1.49 -7.84
C GLY A 171 -4.09 -0.49 -7.05
N TYR A 172 -5.25 -0.96 -6.61
CA TYR A 172 -6.26 -0.19 -5.88
C TYR A 172 -6.17 -0.53 -4.38
N PRO A 173 -5.75 0.41 -3.53
CA PRO A 173 -5.63 0.18 -2.09
C PRO A 173 -6.89 -0.39 -1.44
N GLN A 174 -8.07 0.15 -1.76
CA GLN A 174 -9.35 -0.29 -1.24
C GLN A 174 -9.68 -1.77 -1.56
N TYR A 175 -9.13 -2.31 -2.66
CA TYR A 175 -9.36 -3.72 -3.00
C TYR A 175 -8.51 -4.68 -2.17
N ALA A 176 -7.33 -4.27 -1.68
CA ALA A 176 -6.53 -5.04 -0.74
C ALA A 176 -7.29 -5.30 0.57
N TRP A 177 -7.96 -4.29 1.13
CA TRP A 177 -8.78 -4.44 2.32
C TRP A 177 -10.00 -5.34 2.09
N ARG A 178 -10.66 -5.19 0.93
CA ARG A 178 -11.75 -6.10 0.56
C ARG A 178 -11.28 -7.54 0.40
N TYR A 179 -10.09 -7.74 -0.20
CA TYR A 179 -9.49 -9.06 -0.38
C TYR A 179 -9.19 -9.72 0.97
N TRP A 180 -8.61 -8.98 1.92
CA TRP A 180 -8.39 -9.46 3.27
C TRP A 180 -9.67 -9.92 3.94
N LYS A 181 -10.78 -9.17 3.79
CA LYS A 181 -12.10 -9.54 4.32
C LYS A 181 -12.68 -10.78 3.62
N SER A 182 -12.61 -10.86 2.31
CA SER A 182 -13.32 -11.89 1.54
C SER A 182 -12.56 -13.19 1.36
N THR A 183 -11.24 -13.12 1.32
CA THR A 183 -10.36 -14.23 0.95
C THR A 183 -9.35 -14.53 2.06
N GLY A 184 -8.90 -13.52 2.77
CA GLY A 184 -7.80 -13.61 3.72
C GLY A 184 -6.45 -13.38 3.06
N VAL A 185 -5.45 -13.15 3.90
CA VAL A 185 -4.04 -12.94 3.51
C VAL A 185 -3.17 -13.69 4.49
N CYS A 186 -2.18 -14.43 4.02
CA CYS A 186 -1.29 -15.17 4.90
C CYS A 186 -0.27 -14.25 5.59
N THR A 187 0.46 -14.80 6.55
CA THR A 187 1.58 -14.10 7.19
C THR A 187 2.72 -13.87 6.21
N GLY A 188 3.44 -12.77 6.39
CA GLY A 188 4.59 -12.39 5.58
C GLY A 188 5.53 -11.50 6.38
N GLY A 189 6.26 -10.64 5.71
CA GLY A 189 7.22 -9.72 6.33
C GLY A 189 8.19 -9.23 5.28
N VAL A 190 9.36 -8.79 5.74
CA VAL A 190 10.46 -8.38 4.86
C VAL A 190 11.10 -9.59 4.17
N TYR A 191 11.89 -9.34 3.15
CA TYR A 191 12.66 -10.37 2.44
C TYR A 191 13.51 -11.22 3.43
N GLY A 192 13.50 -12.53 3.23
CA GLY A 192 14.27 -13.46 4.04
C GLY A 192 13.73 -13.76 5.44
N ALA A 193 12.55 -13.24 5.80
CA ALA A 193 11.89 -13.62 7.06
C ALA A 193 11.54 -15.12 7.04
N THR A 194 12.01 -15.87 8.04
CA THR A 194 11.84 -17.34 8.11
C THR A 194 10.71 -17.76 9.04
N ASP A 195 10.16 -16.83 9.79
CA ASP A 195 9.12 -17.02 10.80
C ASP A 195 7.70 -16.75 10.26
N THR A 196 7.55 -16.45 8.97
CA THR A 196 6.30 -16.14 8.29
C THR A 196 6.11 -16.99 7.04
N CYS A 197 4.89 -17.05 6.50
CA CYS A 197 4.56 -17.95 5.40
C CYS A 197 5.09 -17.46 4.03
N GLN A 198 4.78 -16.22 3.67
CA GLN A 198 5.20 -15.61 2.40
C GLN A 198 5.85 -14.25 2.65
N PRO A 199 7.15 -14.20 2.96
CA PRO A 199 7.91 -12.97 3.04
C PRO A 199 7.98 -12.27 1.66
N TYR A 200 8.34 -10.99 1.66
CA TYR A 200 8.46 -10.24 0.41
C TYR A 200 9.61 -10.78 -0.45
N PHE A 201 9.41 -10.84 -1.75
CA PHE A 201 10.31 -11.51 -2.69
C PHE A 201 11.56 -10.69 -3.07
N LEU A 202 11.56 -9.38 -2.79
CA LEU A 202 12.68 -8.49 -3.08
C LEU A 202 13.38 -8.06 -1.78
N PRO A 203 14.71 -8.09 -1.75
CA PRO A 203 15.46 -7.48 -0.66
C PRO A 203 15.31 -5.96 -0.67
N MET A 204 15.57 -5.33 0.48
CA MET A 204 15.77 -3.89 0.57
C MET A 204 16.90 -3.47 -0.37
N CYS A 205 16.80 -2.28 -0.96
CA CYS A 205 17.78 -1.79 -1.90
C CYS A 205 18.02 -0.29 -1.79
N ASP A 206 19.17 0.18 -2.27
CA ASP A 206 19.58 1.59 -2.21
C ASP A 206 18.79 2.43 -3.22
N HIS A 207 17.67 2.99 -2.79
CA HIS A 207 16.84 3.85 -3.64
C HIS A 207 17.40 5.27 -3.73
N HIS A 208 18.01 5.77 -2.66
CA HIS A 208 18.15 7.20 -2.41
C HIS A 208 19.61 7.65 -2.39
N VAL A 209 20.43 6.83 -1.82
CA VAL A 209 21.87 7.06 -1.62
C VAL A 209 22.62 5.77 -1.93
N GLU A 210 23.93 5.83 -2.07
CA GLU A 210 24.76 4.63 -1.96
C GLU A 210 24.79 4.24 -0.48
N GLY A 211 23.95 3.28 -0.13
CA GLY A 211 23.71 2.84 1.24
C GLY A 211 24.27 1.46 1.52
N SER A 212 23.65 0.76 2.45
CA SER A 212 24.10 -0.56 2.93
C SER A 212 23.36 -1.74 2.28
N HIS A 213 22.33 -1.48 1.48
CA HIS A 213 21.45 -2.54 0.95
C HIS A 213 21.85 -3.05 -0.44
N GLY A 214 22.71 -2.31 -1.13
CA GLY A 214 23.11 -2.60 -2.51
C GLY A 214 22.10 -2.09 -3.56
N PRO A 215 22.45 -2.19 -4.86
CA PRO A 215 21.67 -1.58 -5.92
C PRO A 215 20.28 -2.22 -6.05
N CYS A 216 19.28 -1.40 -6.30
CA CYS A 216 17.95 -1.92 -6.61
C CYS A 216 17.95 -2.68 -7.94
N PRO A 217 17.16 -3.77 -8.06
CA PRO A 217 16.97 -4.44 -9.34
C PRO A 217 16.37 -3.47 -10.35
N GLU A 218 16.54 -3.77 -11.64
CA GLU A 218 15.74 -3.13 -12.68
C GLU A 218 14.26 -3.48 -12.48
N THR A 219 13.38 -3.01 -13.37
CA THR A 219 11.94 -3.30 -13.29
C THR A 219 11.70 -4.80 -13.14
N VAL A 220 10.89 -5.18 -12.15
CA VAL A 220 10.57 -6.58 -11.85
C VAL A 220 9.14 -6.92 -12.24
N ASP A 221 8.92 -8.14 -12.71
CA ASP A 221 7.59 -8.66 -12.96
C ASP A 221 6.88 -9.01 -11.65
N THR A 222 5.54 -8.96 -11.69
CA THR A 222 4.73 -9.46 -10.58
C THR A 222 4.94 -10.96 -10.42
N PRO A 223 5.29 -11.45 -9.22
CA PRO A 223 5.47 -12.88 -8.98
C PRO A 223 4.15 -13.66 -9.12
N ASP A 224 4.26 -14.94 -9.43
CA ASP A 224 3.10 -15.84 -9.48
C ASP A 224 2.48 -16.02 -8.08
N CYS A 225 1.15 -16.14 -8.05
CA CYS A 225 0.43 -16.46 -6.82
C CYS A 225 0.74 -17.90 -6.38
N LYS A 226 1.18 -18.04 -5.13
CA LYS A 226 1.36 -19.34 -4.47
C LYS A 226 0.34 -19.51 -3.35
N THR A 227 -0.10 -20.74 -3.10
CA THR A 227 -1.00 -21.13 -1.99
C THR A 227 -0.31 -22.07 -1.01
N ASP A 228 0.98 -21.95 -0.91
CA ASP A 228 1.90 -22.63 0.01
C ASP A 228 2.86 -21.60 0.64
N CYS A 229 3.45 -21.97 1.74
CA CYS A 229 4.52 -21.18 2.35
C CYS A 229 5.83 -21.39 1.57
N GLU A 230 6.79 -20.47 1.71
CA GLU A 230 8.07 -20.59 1.02
C GLU A 230 8.80 -21.91 1.34
N ASP A 231 9.62 -22.34 0.39
CA ASP A 231 10.41 -23.58 0.48
C ASP A 231 11.26 -23.60 1.77
N GLY A 232 11.19 -24.74 2.49
CA GLY A 232 11.85 -24.90 3.79
C GLY A 232 11.03 -24.44 5.00
N ASN A 233 9.94 -23.71 4.81
CA ASN A 233 9.02 -23.37 5.87
C ASN A 233 8.10 -24.57 6.18
N LYS A 234 8.06 -24.99 7.46
CA LYS A 234 7.21 -26.10 7.93
C LYS A 234 5.76 -25.71 8.20
N LYS A 235 5.43 -24.44 8.04
CA LYS A 235 4.08 -23.91 8.31
C LYS A 235 3.13 -24.29 7.18
N LYS A 236 1.87 -24.53 7.52
CA LYS A 236 0.83 -24.72 6.53
C LYS A 236 0.21 -23.38 6.16
N TYR A 237 0.08 -23.11 4.88
CA TYR A 237 -0.53 -21.90 4.35
C TYR A 237 -1.90 -21.60 4.99
N SER A 238 -2.75 -22.64 5.15
CA SER A 238 -4.07 -22.52 5.77
C SER A 238 -4.03 -22.02 7.23
N ASP A 239 -2.97 -22.36 7.95
CA ASP A 239 -2.83 -22.05 9.37
C ASP A 239 -2.25 -20.64 9.59
N GLU A 240 -1.64 -20.10 8.55
CA GLU A 240 -1.02 -18.76 8.52
C GLU A 240 -1.96 -17.66 7.99
N MET A 241 -3.20 -18.01 7.61
CA MET A 241 -4.15 -17.06 7.05
C MET A 241 -4.72 -16.11 8.12
N THR A 242 -4.74 -14.85 7.79
CA THR A 242 -5.42 -13.78 8.55
C THR A 242 -6.62 -13.27 7.78
N TYR A 243 -7.62 -12.78 8.47
CA TYR A 243 -8.86 -12.32 7.85
C TYR A 243 -9.31 -10.98 8.43
N GLY A 244 -9.92 -10.16 7.58
CA GLY A 244 -10.66 -8.99 8.02
C GLY A 244 -12.12 -9.32 8.30
N GLU A 245 -12.67 -8.82 9.39
CA GLU A 245 -14.11 -8.82 9.65
C GLU A 245 -14.81 -7.75 8.80
N SER A 246 -14.16 -6.59 8.64
CA SER A 246 -14.68 -5.45 7.90
C SER A 246 -13.65 -4.84 6.96
N ALA A 247 -14.13 -4.06 5.99
CA ALA A 247 -13.34 -3.20 5.13
C ALA A 247 -14.20 -1.96 4.82
N TYR A 248 -13.65 -0.77 5.03
CA TYR A 248 -14.36 0.50 4.89
C TYR A 248 -13.40 1.65 4.54
N SER A 249 -13.96 2.73 4.01
CA SER A 249 -13.25 3.98 3.81
C SER A 249 -13.52 4.95 4.97
N VAL A 250 -12.59 5.88 5.16
CA VAL A 250 -12.69 6.96 6.13
C VAL A 250 -12.31 8.26 5.41
N SER A 251 -13.02 9.35 5.67
CA SER A 251 -12.73 10.65 5.07
C SER A 251 -12.85 11.78 6.08
N GLY A 252 -12.04 12.82 5.88
CA GLY A 252 -12.03 14.03 6.68
C GLY A 252 -11.21 13.91 7.98
N GLU A 253 -10.57 15.02 8.35
CA GLU A 253 -9.61 15.11 9.44
C GLU A 253 -10.11 14.48 10.75
N ALA A 254 -11.27 14.90 11.23
CA ALA A 254 -11.81 14.45 12.52
C ALA A 254 -12.10 12.94 12.55
N ASN A 255 -12.64 12.40 11.46
CA ASN A 255 -12.95 10.97 11.37
C ASN A 255 -11.68 10.13 11.28
N ILE A 256 -10.65 10.59 10.57
CA ILE A 256 -9.37 9.92 10.48
C ILE A 256 -8.66 9.91 11.84
N MET A 257 -8.67 11.04 12.56
CA MET A 257 -8.13 11.11 13.92
C MET A 257 -8.84 10.14 14.85
N GLN A 258 -10.18 10.09 14.83
CA GLN A 258 -10.96 9.16 15.63
C GLN A 258 -10.65 7.71 15.28
N GLU A 259 -10.54 7.38 13.98
CA GLU A 259 -10.23 6.03 13.51
C GLU A 259 -8.84 5.56 13.97
N LEU A 260 -7.83 6.42 13.84
CA LEU A 260 -6.47 6.14 14.30
C LEU A 260 -6.43 5.89 15.82
N TYR A 261 -7.15 6.72 16.59
CA TYR A 261 -7.16 6.64 18.05
C TYR A 261 -7.88 5.41 18.58
N GLU A 262 -9.05 5.09 18.02
CA GLU A 262 -9.90 3.98 18.49
C GLU A 262 -9.43 2.61 17.95
N HIS A 263 -8.84 2.56 16.76
CA HIS A 263 -8.63 1.28 16.04
C HIS A 263 -7.21 1.07 15.52
N GLY A 264 -6.38 2.11 15.49
CA GLY A 264 -4.98 2.04 15.05
C GLY A 264 -4.74 2.45 13.58
N PRO A 265 -3.53 2.23 13.06
CA PRO A 265 -3.08 2.69 11.76
C PRO A 265 -4.00 2.37 10.59
N VAL A 266 -3.98 3.23 9.58
CA VAL A 266 -4.79 3.12 8.37
C VAL A 266 -3.89 3.17 7.13
N GLU A 267 -4.38 2.70 6.00
CA GLU A 267 -3.77 2.97 4.70
C GLU A 267 -4.33 4.27 4.14
N ALA A 268 -3.45 5.19 3.75
CA ALA A 268 -3.84 6.42 3.07
C ALA A 268 -3.12 6.54 1.73
N SER A 269 -3.79 7.14 0.75
CA SER A 269 -3.24 7.34 -0.59
C SER A 269 -3.29 8.81 -0.96
N PHE A 270 -2.32 9.25 -1.76
CA PHE A 270 -2.21 10.65 -2.15
C PHE A 270 -1.51 10.83 -3.50
N THR A 271 -1.69 11.98 -4.11
CA THR A 271 -0.99 12.39 -5.32
C THR A 271 0.44 12.80 -4.98
N VAL A 272 1.42 12.15 -5.61
CA VAL A 272 2.83 12.52 -5.48
C VAL A 272 3.22 13.50 -6.56
N TYR A 273 3.84 14.60 -6.13
CA TYR A 273 4.47 15.59 -6.98
C TYR A 273 5.99 15.43 -6.96
N SER A 274 6.68 16.05 -7.92
CA SER A 274 8.13 15.88 -8.10
C SER A 274 8.98 16.34 -6.89
N ASP A 275 8.42 17.16 -6.00
CA ASP A 275 9.11 17.60 -4.79
C ASP A 275 9.03 16.57 -3.64
N PHE A 276 7.99 15.74 -3.57
CA PHE A 276 7.83 14.76 -2.48
C PHE A 276 9.01 13.78 -2.37
N PRO A 277 9.54 13.18 -3.45
CA PRO A 277 10.70 12.31 -3.37
C PRO A 277 11.93 12.95 -2.70
N THR A 278 12.03 14.27 -2.70
CA THR A 278 13.15 15.01 -2.07
C THR A 278 12.97 15.27 -0.58
N TYR A 279 11.85 14.85 0.02
CA TYR A 279 11.57 15.08 1.43
C TYR A 279 12.67 14.53 2.35
N LYS A 280 13.08 15.34 3.34
CA LYS A 280 14.07 14.97 4.37
C LYS A 280 13.51 15.06 5.77
N SER A 281 12.85 16.17 6.12
CA SER A 281 12.31 16.42 7.47
C SER A 281 11.31 17.57 7.49
N GLY A 282 10.59 17.75 8.60
CA GLY A 282 9.58 18.79 8.77
C GLY A 282 8.21 18.37 8.25
N VAL A 283 7.26 19.30 8.09
CA VAL A 283 5.90 19.03 7.65
C VAL A 283 5.77 19.31 6.16
N TYR A 284 5.70 18.24 5.35
CA TYR A 284 5.57 18.33 3.90
C TYR A 284 4.27 19.03 3.50
N GLN A 285 4.39 19.94 2.55
CA GLN A 285 3.33 20.46 1.69
C GLN A 285 3.90 20.62 0.28
N HIS A 286 3.10 20.37 -0.72
CA HIS A 286 3.52 20.55 -2.11
C HIS A 286 3.82 22.03 -2.40
N VAL A 287 4.96 22.31 -2.98
CA VAL A 287 5.41 23.66 -3.32
C VAL A 287 5.86 23.81 -4.77
N THR A 288 6.30 22.72 -5.41
CA THR A 288 6.83 22.80 -6.78
C THR A 288 6.84 21.43 -7.47
N GLY A 289 6.85 21.46 -8.79
CA GLY A 289 6.99 20.28 -9.62
C GLY A 289 5.65 19.74 -10.16
N SER A 290 5.75 18.75 -11.05
CA SER A 290 4.59 18.13 -11.71
C SER A 290 4.13 16.87 -10.97
N VAL A 291 2.91 16.43 -11.26
CA VAL A 291 2.38 15.15 -10.77
C VAL A 291 3.22 14.01 -11.33
N LEU A 292 3.67 13.11 -10.46
CA LEU A 292 4.37 11.88 -10.82
C LEU A 292 3.44 10.66 -10.84
N GLY A 293 2.51 10.54 -9.89
CA GLY A 293 1.61 9.40 -9.78
C GLY A 293 0.89 9.35 -8.43
N GLY A 294 0.28 8.21 -8.14
CA GLY A 294 -0.35 7.93 -6.86
C GLY A 294 0.53 7.05 -5.97
N HIS A 295 0.52 7.31 -4.68
CA HIS A 295 1.26 6.52 -3.68
C HIS A 295 0.35 6.17 -2.52
N ALA A 296 0.53 4.98 -1.95
CA ALA A 296 -0.16 4.52 -0.75
C ALA A 296 0.86 4.27 0.36
N ILE A 297 0.50 4.66 1.58
CA ILE A 297 1.36 4.60 2.76
C ILE A 297 0.56 4.17 3.98
N LYS A 298 1.25 3.85 5.06
CA LYS A 298 0.65 3.65 6.36
C LYS A 298 0.62 4.97 7.14
N MET A 299 -0.57 5.51 7.43
CA MET A 299 -0.75 6.64 8.33
C MET A 299 -0.94 6.12 9.75
N ILE A 300 -0.10 6.59 10.68
CA ILE A 300 -0.07 6.04 12.04
C ILE A 300 -0.58 7.02 13.10
N GLY A 301 -0.44 8.33 12.91
CA GLY A 301 -0.77 9.29 13.96
C GLY A 301 -0.79 10.72 13.46
N TRP A 302 -0.74 11.65 14.40
CA TRP A 302 -0.77 13.09 14.12
C TRP A 302 -0.07 13.89 15.20
N GLY A 303 0.19 15.14 14.90
CA GLY A 303 0.72 16.13 15.85
C GLY A 303 0.77 17.53 15.26
N GLU A 304 1.60 18.36 15.86
CA GLU A 304 1.90 19.73 15.43
C GLU A 304 3.41 19.99 15.56
N GLU A 305 4.00 20.60 14.56
CA GLU A 305 5.41 20.99 14.56
C GLU A 305 5.52 22.42 14.04
N ASP A 306 6.13 23.32 14.83
CA ASP A 306 6.29 24.74 14.52
C ASP A 306 4.96 25.44 14.14
N GLY A 307 3.84 25.07 14.81
CA GLY A 307 2.51 25.60 14.55
C GLY A 307 1.81 25.00 13.32
N VAL A 308 2.38 23.95 12.70
CA VAL A 308 1.81 23.29 11.55
C VAL A 308 1.32 21.89 11.93
N LYS A 309 0.03 21.64 11.80
CA LYS A 309 -0.58 20.34 12.05
C LYS A 309 -0.15 19.33 10.98
N TYR A 310 0.13 18.08 11.39
CA TYR A 310 0.58 17.05 10.48
C TYR A 310 -0.08 15.68 10.74
N TRP A 311 -0.10 14.85 9.71
CA TRP A 311 -0.23 13.40 9.78
C TRP A 311 1.16 12.78 9.84
N LEU A 312 1.35 11.80 10.75
CA LEU A 312 2.57 11.00 10.83
C LEU A 312 2.39 9.75 9.99
N CYS A 313 3.27 9.55 9.03
CA CYS A 313 3.17 8.50 8.03
C CYS A 313 4.45 7.67 7.94
N VAL A 314 4.29 6.38 7.69
CA VAL A 314 5.36 5.41 7.40
C VAL A 314 5.35 5.15 5.90
N ASN A 315 6.50 5.33 5.26
CA ASN A 315 6.73 5.04 3.86
C ASN A 315 7.28 3.62 3.67
N SER A 316 7.19 3.09 2.46
CA SER A 316 7.72 1.77 2.07
C SER A 316 8.93 1.87 1.13
N TRP A 317 9.83 2.82 1.41
CA TRP A 317 11.06 3.07 0.65
C TRP A 317 12.33 2.93 1.52
N ASN A 318 12.33 2.02 2.49
CA ASN A 318 13.29 1.78 3.57
C ASN A 318 13.56 2.99 4.49
N ASP A 319 14.45 2.81 5.45
CA ASP A 319 14.76 3.79 6.49
C ASP A 319 15.81 4.84 6.09
N GLU A 320 16.41 4.71 4.92
CA GLU A 320 17.34 5.71 4.38
C GLU A 320 16.62 6.92 3.78
N TRP A 321 15.33 6.77 3.39
CA TRP A 321 14.51 7.84 2.87
C TRP A 321 13.82 8.65 3.98
N GLY A 322 13.69 9.97 3.76
CA GLY A 322 12.94 10.87 4.64
C GLY A 322 13.52 10.97 6.04
N ASP A 323 12.66 10.94 7.04
CA ASP A 323 13.04 10.92 8.45
C ASP A 323 13.03 9.46 8.95
N LYS A 324 14.08 8.71 8.59
CA LYS A 324 14.23 7.28 8.91
C LYS A 324 13.03 6.44 8.45
N GLY A 325 12.61 6.63 7.20
CA GLY A 325 11.47 5.94 6.61
C GLY A 325 10.10 6.56 6.89
N LEU A 326 10.05 7.61 7.73
CA LEU A 326 8.83 8.34 8.05
C LEU A 326 8.78 9.68 7.31
N PHE A 327 7.58 10.22 7.25
CA PHE A 327 7.35 11.62 6.87
C PHE A 327 6.14 12.19 7.58
N LYS A 328 6.12 13.52 7.69
CA LYS A 328 4.97 14.28 8.15
C LYS A 328 4.38 15.03 6.96
N ILE A 329 3.08 14.99 6.79
CA ILE A 329 2.35 15.73 5.75
C ILE A 329 1.28 16.59 6.39
N ARG A 330 1.06 17.78 5.86
CA ARG A 330 0.13 18.78 6.41
C ARG A 330 -1.27 18.18 6.60
N ARG A 331 -1.84 18.40 7.80
CA ARG A 331 -3.15 17.92 8.22
C ARG A 331 -4.19 19.05 8.21
N GLY A 332 -5.45 18.68 7.91
CA GLY A 332 -6.61 19.58 7.95
C GLY A 332 -6.81 20.41 6.69
N THR A 333 -6.01 20.19 5.65
CA THR A 333 -6.13 20.88 4.35
C THR A 333 -6.30 19.93 3.19
N ASN A 334 -6.43 18.63 3.47
CA ASN A 334 -6.44 17.57 2.46
C ASN A 334 -5.25 17.64 1.51
N GLU A 335 -4.05 17.81 2.07
CA GLU A 335 -2.82 17.99 1.30
C GLU A 335 -2.59 16.83 0.35
N CYS A 336 -2.39 17.12 -0.93
CA CYS A 336 -2.25 16.12 -2.01
C CYS A 336 -3.39 15.08 -2.08
N GLY A 337 -4.55 15.35 -1.47
CA GLY A 337 -5.72 14.46 -1.44
C GLY A 337 -5.71 13.37 -0.38
N ILE A 338 -4.75 13.39 0.56
CA ILE A 338 -4.52 12.30 1.52
C ILE A 338 -5.69 12.03 2.47
N GLU A 339 -6.51 13.04 2.81
CA GLU A 339 -7.63 12.91 3.73
C GLU A 339 -8.92 12.34 3.09
N ASN A 340 -8.93 12.21 1.77
CA ASN A 340 -10.07 11.69 1.01
C ASN A 340 -9.87 10.23 0.54
N SER A 341 -8.68 9.66 0.73
CA SER A 341 -8.31 8.36 0.20
C SER A 341 -7.76 7.44 1.29
N VAL A 342 -8.53 7.29 2.37
CA VAL A 342 -8.16 6.46 3.52
C VAL A 342 -8.99 5.19 3.57
N ASN A 343 -8.32 4.06 3.74
CA ASN A 343 -8.93 2.74 3.83
C ASN A 343 -8.51 2.03 5.11
N ALA A 344 -9.44 1.28 5.68
CA ALA A 344 -9.25 0.53 6.90
C ALA A 344 -10.17 -0.70 6.97
N GLY A 345 -9.99 -1.50 8.01
CA GLY A 345 -10.82 -2.66 8.35
C GLY A 345 -10.44 -3.22 9.71
N MET A 346 -11.33 -3.99 10.31
CA MET A 346 -11.07 -4.65 11.59
C MET A 346 -10.63 -6.09 11.35
N PRO A 347 -9.66 -6.61 12.11
CA PRO A 347 -9.32 -8.03 12.08
C PRO A 347 -10.47 -8.86 12.65
N LYS A 348 -10.55 -10.12 12.16
CA LYS A 348 -11.55 -11.09 12.62
C LYS A 348 -11.07 -11.81 13.87
#